data_dc3fa0e2078b5b5de1b4b29b0a835de3
#
_entry.id   dc3fa0e2078b5b5de1b4b29b0a835de3
#
_cell.length_a   1.000
_cell.length_b   1.000
_cell.length_c   1.000
_cell.angle_alpha   90.00
_cell.angle_beta   90.00
_cell.angle_gamma   90.00
#
_symmetry.space_group_name_H-M   'P 1'
#
loop_
_entity.id
_entity.type
_entity.pdbx_description
1 polymer ?
#
loop_
_entity_poly.entity_id
_entity_poly.type
_entity_poly.pdbx_seq_one_letter_code
_entity_poly.pdbx_strand_id
1 'polypeptide(L)'
;MNSKSPKNLRPETIAITAGRPEVGPDSLLNQPISLNSTFVAGGAIGYGRYGNETWTALKSAISALDGGDTLAFASGQAAGSAIFNLLPIGAPVVLSDEGYQGVAALLKGYHESGRLEVRFVEATNTAAVLE
;
A
#
# COMPACT_ATOMS: atom_id res chain seq x y z
N MET A 1 9.43 4.67 -18.68
CA MET A 1 8.46 5.61 -19.31
C MET A 1 8.17 6.69 -18.30
N ASN A 2 8.56 7.94 -18.64
CA ASN A 2 8.43 9.08 -17.73
C ASN A 2 6.97 9.56 -17.72
N SER A 3 6.16 9.10 -16.78
CA SER A 3 4.93 9.82 -16.47
C SER A 3 5.34 11.12 -15.78
N LYS A 4 5.28 12.22 -16.49
CA LYS A 4 5.37 13.54 -15.88
C LYS A 4 4.21 13.62 -14.90
N SER A 5 4.48 13.46 -13.61
CA SER A 5 3.53 13.85 -12.57
C SER A 5 3.06 15.26 -12.93
N PRO A 6 1.77 15.52 -13.05
CA PRO A 6 1.26 16.85 -13.33
C PRO A 6 1.58 17.72 -12.11
N LYS A 7 2.72 18.38 -12.15
CA LYS A 7 3.14 19.36 -11.14
C LYS A 7 2.07 20.45 -11.15
N ASN A 8 1.35 20.59 -10.05
CA ASN A 8 0.37 21.64 -9.72
C ASN A 8 -1.12 21.35 -10.00
N LEU A 9 -1.56 20.10 -10.11
CA LEU A 9 -2.99 19.81 -10.02
C LEU A 9 -3.45 19.77 -8.56
N ARG A 10 -4.68 20.23 -8.32
CA ARG A 10 -5.32 20.10 -7.00
C ARG A 10 -5.66 18.62 -6.73
N PRO A 11 -5.67 18.19 -5.45
CA PRO A 11 -5.96 16.80 -5.09
C PRO A 11 -7.26 16.25 -5.70
N GLU A 12 -8.29 17.08 -5.81
CA GLU A 12 -9.57 16.69 -6.42
C GLU A 12 -9.43 16.35 -7.90
N THR A 13 -8.58 17.07 -8.62
CA THR A 13 -8.30 16.80 -10.04
C THR A 13 -7.45 15.54 -10.17
N ILE A 14 -6.47 15.35 -9.29
CA ILE A 14 -5.64 14.14 -9.26
C ILE A 14 -6.52 12.91 -9.01
N ALA A 15 -7.43 12.96 -8.03
CA ALA A 15 -8.34 11.86 -7.70
C ALA A 15 -9.19 11.41 -8.90
N ILE A 16 -9.55 12.34 -9.80
CA ILE A 16 -10.36 12.03 -10.98
C ILE A 16 -9.52 11.50 -12.14
N THR A 17 -8.26 11.93 -12.28
CA THR A 17 -7.46 11.70 -13.49
C THR A 17 -6.33 10.68 -13.31
N ALA A 18 -5.82 10.48 -12.10
CA ALA A 18 -4.72 9.57 -11.84
C ALA A 18 -5.11 8.10 -12.11
N GLY A 19 -4.17 7.32 -12.62
CA GLY A 19 -4.39 5.90 -12.94
C GLY A 19 -5.18 5.67 -14.23
N ARG A 20 -5.57 6.72 -14.96
CA ARG A 20 -6.20 6.57 -16.28
C ARG A 20 -5.18 6.19 -17.35
N PRO A 21 -5.61 5.51 -18.43
CA PRO A 21 -4.79 5.30 -19.61
C PRO A 21 -4.30 6.62 -20.23
N GLU A 22 -3.25 6.56 -21.02
CA GLU A 22 -2.80 7.73 -21.81
C GLU A 22 -3.92 8.19 -22.77
N VAL A 23 -4.13 9.50 -22.83
CA VAL A 23 -5.18 10.09 -23.66
C VAL A 23 -4.75 10.11 -25.12
N GLY A 24 -5.55 9.52 -25.99
CA GLY A 24 -5.35 9.51 -27.44
C GLY A 24 -6.64 9.14 -28.18
N PRO A 25 -6.66 9.19 -29.51
CA PRO A 25 -7.79 8.69 -30.29
C PRO A 25 -8.11 7.25 -29.91
N ASP A 26 -9.38 6.95 -29.71
CA ASP A 26 -9.92 5.62 -29.34
C ASP A 26 -9.35 5.02 -28.04
N SER A 27 -8.59 5.80 -27.21
CA SER A 27 -8.15 5.35 -25.91
C SER A 27 -9.32 5.20 -24.93
N LEU A 28 -9.20 4.24 -24.04
CA LEU A 28 -10.21 4.06 -22.98
C LEU A 28 -10.15 5.23 -21.99
N LEU A 29 -11.31 5.73 -21.55
CA LEU A 29 -11.38 6.80 -20.57
C LEU A 29 -10.89 6.36 -19.20
N ASN A 30 -11.16 5.13 -18.81
CA ASN A 30 -10.76 4.55 -17.53
C ASN A 30 -10.04 3.23 -17.76
N GLN A 31 -9.17 2.86 -16.79
CA GLN A 31 -8.50 1.57 -16.81
C GLN A 31 -9.51 0.43 -16.70
N PRO A 32 -9.52 -0.55 -17.62
CA PRO A 32 -10.40 -1.71 -17.53
C PRO A 32 -9.96 -2.65 -16.42
N ILE A 33 -10.89 -3.51 -15.98
CA ILE A 33 -10.57 -4.60 -15.06
C ILE A 33 -9.96 -5.75 -15.87
N SER A 34 -8.68 -6.03 -15.65
CA SER A 34 -7.98 -7.16 -16.24
C SER A 34 -8.05 -8.36 -15.30
N LEU A 35 -8.74 -9.40 -15.70
CA LEU A 35 -8.86 -10.67 -14.97
C LEU A 35 -7.79 -11.68 -15.38
N ASN A 36 -6.79 -11.25 -16.13
CA ASN A 36 -5.72 -12.10 -16.63
C ASN A 36 -4.56 -12.23 -15.62
N SER A 37 -4.04 -13.43 -15.47
CA SER A 37 -2.87 -13.71 -14.64
C SER A 37 -1.63 -14.14 -15.44
N THR A 38 -1.80 -14.54 -16.69
CA THR A 38 -0.74 -15.06 -17.55
C THR A 38 -0.61 -14.21 -18.80
N PHE A 39 0.60 -13.85 -19.15
CA PHE A 39 0.91 -12.98 -20.29
C PHE A 39 1.82 -13.71 -21.28
N VAL A 40 1.79 -13.31 -22.55
CA VAL A 40 2.73 -13.82 -23.55
C VAL A 40 4.15 -13.41 -23.15
N ALA A 41 5.07 -14.38 -23.20
CA ALA A 41 6.47 -14.16 -22.80
C ALA A 41 7.18 -13.11 -23.69
N GLY A 42 8.20 -12.47 -23.12
CA GLY A 42 9.04 -11.49 -23.82
C GLY A 42 8.77 -10.03 -23.45
N GLY A 43 7.74 -9.75 -22.65
CA GLY A 43 7.46 -8.41 -22.09
C GLY A 43 7.94 -8.27 -20.63
N ALA A 44 7.74 -7.07 -20.08
CA ALA A 44 8.08 -6.77 -18.68
C ALA A 44 7.18 -7.49 -17.66
N ILE A 45 5.97 -7.88 -18.06
CA ILE A 45 4.99 -8.57 -17.24
C ILE A 45 4.81 -9.98 -17.79
N GLY A 46 5.49 -10.96 -17.22
CA GLY A 46 5.32 -12.37 -17.62
C GLY A 46 4.18 -13.06 -16.86
N TYR A 47 3.83 -12.55 -15.68
CA TYR A 47 2.82 -13.14 -14.81
C TYR A 47 2.15 -12.06 -13.94
N GLY A 48 0.84 -12.21 -13.70
CA GLY A 48 0.02 -11.22 -13.02
C GLY A 48 0.49 -10.84 -11.61
N ARG A 49 1.20 -11.71 -10.91
CA ARG A 49 1.79 -11.38 -9.61
C ARG A 49 2.85 -10.27 -9.69
N TYR A 50 3.54 -10.16 -10.83
CA TYR A 50 4.57 -9.11 -11.04
C TYR A 50 3.97 -7.79 -11.53
N GLY A 51 2.81 -7.84 -12.15
CA GLY A 51 2.11 -6.65 -12.62
C GLY A 51 0.77 -6.99 -13.27
N ASN A 52 -0.16 -6.07 -13.15
CA ASN A 52 -1.45 -6.10 -13.82
C ASN A 52 -1.93 -4.66 -13.94
N GLU A 53 -2.46 -4.30 -15.06
CA GLU A 53 -2.86 -2.93 -15.37
C GLU A 53 -3.87 -2.36 -14.37
N THR A 54 -4.80 -3.18 -13.86
CA THR A 54 -5.84 -2.75 -12.93
C THR A 54 -5.27 -2.25 -11.61
N TRP A 55 -4.45 -3.05 -10.93
CA TRP A 55 -3.86 -2.57 -9.66
C TRP A 55 -2.69 -1.62 -9.85
N THR A 56 -2.04 -1.64 -11.03
CA THR A 56 -1.05 -0.62 -11.37
C THR A 56 -1.71 0.75 -11.47
N ALA A 57 -2.90 0.84 -12.05
CA ALA A 57 -3.69 2.07 -12.09
C ALA A 57 -4.08 2.55 -10.67
N LEU A 58 -4.54 1.65 -9.80
CA LEU A 58 -4.83 1.95 -8.39
C LEU A 58 -3.58 2.48 -7.67
N LYS A 59 -2.45 1.78 -7.79
CA LYS A 59 -1.17 2.20 -7.20
C LYS A 59 -0.77 3.60 -7.66
N SER A 60 -0.88 3.86 -8.96
CA SER A 60 -0.57 5.18 -9.54
C SER A 60 -1.47 6.28 -8.99
N ALA A 61 -2.76 5.99 -8.79
CA ALA A 61 -3.71 6.96 -8.24
C ALA A 61 -3.39 7.31 -6.78
N ILE A 62 -3.12 6.31 -5.94
CA ILE A 62 -2.74 6.52 -4.53
C ILE A 62 -1.39 7.23 -4.44
N SER A 63 -0.39 6.80 -5.21
CA SER A 63 0.93 7.46 -5.24
C SER A 63 0.84 8.93 -5.66
N ALA A 64 -0.08 9.25 -6.57
CA ALA A 64 -0.26 10.63 -7.03
C ALA A 64 -0.92 11.52 -5.97
N LEU A 65 -1.74 10.96 -5.07
CA LEU A 65 -2.42 11.67 -4.00
C LEU A 65 -1.55 11.81 -2.75
N ASP A 66 -0.92 10.73 -2.31
CA ASP A 66 -0.19 10.69 -1.04
C ASP A 66 1.31 10.97 -1.21
N GLY A 67 1.83 10.89 -2.43
CA GLY A 67 3.27 10.92 -2.70
C GLY A 67 3.92 9.55 -2.49
N GLY A 68 5.16 9.39 -2.94
CA GLY A 68 5.91 8.14 -2.81
C GLY A 68 5.39 7.01 -3.70
N ASP A 69 5.85 5.78 -3.42
CA ASP A 69 5.47 4.57 -4.15
C ASP A 69 4.46 3.75 -3.36
N THR A 70 3.39 3.33 -4.02
CA THR A 70 2.31 2.54 -3.42
C THR A 70 2.49 1.05 -3.72
N LEU A 71 2.33 0.21 -2.70
CA LEU A 71 2.18 -1.23 -2.83
C LEU A 71 0.75 -1.64 -2.50
N ALA A 72 0.13 -2.42 -3.37
CA ALA A 72 -1.22 -2.93 -3.16
C ALA A 72 -1.17 -4.35 -2.60
N PHE A 73 -1.98 -4.62 -1.58
CA PHE A 73 -2.12 -5.92 -0.93
C PHE A 73 -3.57 -6.41 -1.01
N ALA A 74 -3.78 -7.71 -0.92
CA ALA A 74 -5.11 -8.31 -0.96
C ALA A 74 -5.96 -8.00 0.30
N SER A 75 -5.34 -7.50 1.37
CA SER A 75 -6.03 -7.06 2.59
C SER A 75 -5.18 -6.07 3.37
N GLY A 76 -5.82 -5.26 4.23
CA GLY A 76 -5.11 -4.39 5.18
C GLY A 76 -4.24 -5.17 6.16
N GLN A 77 -4.67 -6.37 6.57
CA GLN A 77 -3.86 -7.27 7.41
C GLN A 77 -2.56 -7.69 6.72
N ALA A 78 -2.60 -7.99 5.41
CA ALA A 78 -1.41 -8.32 4.63
C ALA A 78 -0.47 -7.11 4.53
N ALA A 79 -1.01 -5.91 4.32
CA ALA A 79 -0.23 -4.67 4.29
C ALA A 79 0.46 -4.42 5.64
N GLY A 80 -0.29 -4.49 6.75
CA GLY A 80 0.25 -4.34 8.10
C GLY A 80 1.33 -5.38 8.42
N SER A 81 1.08 -6.65 8.10
CA SER A 81 2.06 -7.72 8.28
C SER A 81 3.36 -7.47 7.51
N ALA A 82 3.26 -6.97 6.27
CA ALA A 82 4.43 -6.64 5.47
C ALA A 82 5.29 -5.56 6.14
N ILE A 83 4.68 -4.51 6.69
CA ILE A 83 5.39 -3.43 7.40
C ILE A 83 6.15 -3.99 8.62
N PHE A 84 5.48 -4.74 9.48
CA PHE A 84 6.10 -5.28 10.69
C PHE A 84 7.19 -6.32 10.40
N ASN A 85 7.09 -7.04 9.29
CA ASN A 85 8.15 -7.96 8.87
C ASN A 85 9.43 -7.27 8.36
N LEU A 86 9.39 -5.99 8.01
CA LEU A 86 10.59 -5.22 7.68
C LEU A 86 11.43 -4.84 8.92
N LEU A 87 10.84 -4.88 10.11
CA LEU A 87 11.53 -4.52 11.33
C LEU A 87 12.54 -5.61 11.74
N PRO A 88 13.68 -5.24 12.34
CA PRO A 88 14.62 -6.19 12.93
C PRO A 88 13.95 -7.02 14.04
N ILE A 89 14.51 -8.21 14.32
CA ILE A 89 14.08 -9.02 15.47
C ILE A 89 14.35 -8.22 16.76
N GLY A 90 13.36 -8.20 17.66
CA GLY A 90 13.42 -7.47 18.92
C GLY A 90 13.19 -5.97 18.78
N ALA A 91 12.85 -5.46 17.59
CA ALA A 91 12.57 -4.04 17.43
C ALA A 91 11.38 -3.62 18.30
N PRO A 92 11.44 -2.44 18.95
CA PRO A 92 10.33 -1.90 19.70
C PRO A 92 9.22 -1.39 18.78
N VAL A 93 7.98 -1.68 19.14
CA VAL A 93 6.77 -1.20 18.45
C VAL A 93 5.78 -0.70 19.48
N VAL A 94 5.30 0.52 19.30
CA VAL A 94 4.20 1.08 20.09
C VAL A 94 2.93 1.05 19.25
N LEU A 95 1.86 0.50 19.81
CA LEU A 95 0.55 0.43 19.18
C LEU A 95 -0.52 0.97 20.12
N SER A 96 -1.51 1.66 19.55
CA SER A 96 -2.72 2.00 20.31
C SER A 96 -3.46 0.73 20.75
N ASP A 97 -3.91 0.69 21.99
CA ASP A 97 -4.77 -0.36 22.54
C ASP A 97 -6.18 -0.38 21.91
N GLU A 98 -6.61 0.74 21.32
CA GLU A 98 -7.85 0.88 20.56
C GLU A 98 -7.69 0.60 19.05
N GLY A 99 -6.55 0.07 18.63
CA GLY A 99 -6.25 -0.22 17.23
C GLY A 99 -7.08 -1.38 16.64
N TYR A 100 -6.97 -1.56 15.30
CA TYR A 100 -7.64 -2.67 14.63
C TYR A 100 -7.24 -4.03 15.21
N GLN A 101 -8.24 -4.81 15.64
CA GLN A 101 -8.06 -6.06 16.37
C GLN A 101 -7.16 -7.09 15.67
N GLY A 102 -7.22 -7.17 14.34
CA GLY A 102 -6.38 -8.08 13.57
C GLY A 102 -4.88 -7.72 13.67
N VAL A 103 -4.53 -6.44 13.64
CA VAL A 103 -3.16 -5.96 13.82
C VAL A 103 -2.71 -6.14 15.26
N ALA A 104 -3.59 -5.85 16.23
CA ALA A 104 -3.30 -6.07 17.65
C ALA A 104 -2.99 -7.55 17.94
N ALA A 105 -3.79 -8.48 17.42
CA ALA A 105 -3.57 -9.92 17.57
C ALA A 105 -2.26 -10.38 16.93
N LEU A 106 -1.93 -9.88 15.72
CA LEU A 106 -0.67 -10.16 15.03
C LEU A 106 0.53 -9.73 15.89
N LEU A 107 0.50 -8.49 16.37
CA LEU A 107 1.60 -7.93 17.17
C LEU A 107 1.72 -8.61 18.54
N LYS A 108 0.61 -8.99 19.16
CA LYS A 108 0.64 -9.81 20.38
C LYS A 108 1.37 -11.14 20.15
N GLY A 109 1.08 -11.85 19.04
CA GLY A 109 1.81 -13.06 18.67
C GLY A 109 3.28 -12.81 18.39
N TYR A 110 3.64 -11.68 17.79
CA TYR A 110 5.05 -11.30 17.60
C TYR A 110 5.76 -10.99 18.92
N HIS A 111 5.07 -10.38 19.87
CA HIS A 111 5.60 -10.13 21.21
C HIS A 111 5.82 -11.45 21.97
N GLU A 112 4.83 -12.31 22.02
CA GLU A 112 4.88 -13.61 22.70
C GLU A 112 5.98 -14.54 22.15
N SER A 113 6.24 -14.45 20.84
CA SER A 113 7.33 -15.21 20.18
C SER A 113 8.70 -14.56 20.28
N GLY A 114 8.83 -13.37 20.87
CA GLY A 114 10.07 -12.60 20.90
C GLY A 114 10.50 -12.02 19.56
N ARG A 115 9.59 -11.99 18.56
CA ARG A 115 9.87 -11.41 17.24
C ARG A 115 9.97 -9.90 17.30
N LEU A 116 9.09 -9.24 18.08
CA LEU A 116 9.08 -7.80 18.31
C LEU A 116 8.84 -7.50 19.79
N GLU A 117 9.31 -6.37 20.27
CA GLU A 117 9.01 -5.84 21.60
C GLU A 117 7.80 -4.88 21.46
N VAL A 118 6.60 -5.37 21.73
CA VAL A 118 5.37 -4.60 21.51
C VAL A 118 4.83 -4.03 22.80
N ARG A 119 4.52 -2.75 22.78
CA ARG A 119 3.87 -2.02 23.86
C ARG A 119 2.54 -1.45 23.39
N PHE A 120 1.48 -1.78 24.10
CA PHE A 120 0.16 -1.22 23.87
C PHE A 120 -0.03 -0.01 24.80
N VAL A 121 -0.46 1.09 24.23
CA VAL A 121 -0.66 2.35 24.97
C VAL A 121 -1.97 3.01 24.57
N GLU A 122 -2.57 3.75 25.49
CA GLU A 122 -3.70 4.62 25.17
C GLU A 122 -3.24 5.75 24.23
N ALA A 123 -3.88 5.90 23.06
CA ALA A 123 -3.47 6.84 22.02
C ALA A 123 -3.50 8.30 22.47
N THR A 124 -4.33 8.64 23.46
CA THR A 124 -4.43 9.99 24.04
C THR A 124 -3.33 10.29 25.05
N ASN A 125 -2.61 9.28 25.53
CA ASN A 125 -1.51 9.44 26.48
C ASN A 125 -0.18 9.66 25.73
N THR A 126 0.08 10.90 25.34
CA THR A 126 1.30 11.27 24.60
C THR A 126 2.57 10.91 25.36
N ALA A 127 2.60 11.01 26.69
CA ALA A 127 3.76 10.63 27.48
C ALA A 127 4.09 9.13 27.32
N ALA A 128 3.07 8.26 27.43
CA ALA A 128 3.26 6.81 27.25
C ALA A 128 3.64 6.41 25.82
N VAL A 129 3.31 7.23 24.81
CA VAL A 129 3.74 6.99 23.43
C VAL A 129 5.22 7.33 23.23
N LEU A 130 5.77 8.32 23.95
CA LEU A 130 7.13 8.82 23.81
C LEU A 130 8.17 8.11 24.68
N GLU A 131 7.75 7.37 25.70
CA GLU A 131 8.62 6.51 26.53
C GLU A 131 9.04 5.24 25.78
#